data_6b5027c964124c099126aa4f416b43b2
#
_entry.id   6b5027c964124c099126aa4f416b43b2
#
_cell.length_a   1.000
_cell.length_b   1.000
_cell.length_c   1.000
_cell.angle_alpha   90.00
_cell.angle_beta   90.00
_cell.angle_gamma   90.00
#
_symmetry.space_group_name_H-M   'P 1'
#
loop_
_entity.id
_entity.type
_entity.pdbx_description
1 polymer ?
#
loop_
_entity_poly.entity_id
_entity_poly.type
_entity_poly.pdbx_seq_one_letter_code
_entity_poly.pdbx_strand_id
1 'polypeptide(L)'
;MRIGGQAEAQQKPLLAEQYFKNVQVLRGISVKELMDTMGFFAASLGENCTFCHVEESSGDWSKYADDNANKQTARKMILMMNAINKGYFGGRRMLTCYSCHRGGETPRVTPNLAEQYSAPVLEVSDEITEQAAGAPSADQILDKYIQALGGAQRVANLTSFSARGTYQGYDDPEKRPAEIYAKAPNERVVIVHTPNGDSTTTYDGRSGWIAAPDTDQPMPVMTLTGGDVQGAKVDATLGFPVRIKQLFSQWRVGFPTNINDHDVQVVQGGNPGESPVKFYFDQQSGLLLRVVRYTNLPVGLNPTQIDFSDYRNVSGVKIPFRWTVTWTDGRSITELSQVQPNAALDAARFAKPAPPAPTKAVKP
;
A
#
# COMPACT_ATOMS: atom_id res chain seq x y z
N MET A 1 32.44 30.02 -2.59
CA MET A 1 31.04 30.36 -2.91
C MET A 1 30.19 29.20 -2.46
N ARG A 2 29.51 29.31 -1.28
CA ARG A 2 28.64 28.27 -0.75
C ARG A 2 27.27 28.46 -1.38
N ILE A 3 26.85 27.55 -2.27
CA ILE A 3 25.50 27.50 -2.76
C ILE A 3 24.69 26.76 -1.67
N GLY A 4 24.00 27.53 -0.85
CA GLY A 4 23.02 27.00 0.12
C GLY A 4 21.82 26.47 -0.63
N GLY A 5 21.72 25.14 -0.78
CA GLY A 5 20.48 24.50 -1.13
C GLY A 5 19.47 24.74 0.00
N GLN A 6 18.50 25.61 -0.22
CA GLN A 6 17.32 25.68 0.64
C GLN A 6 16.61 24.33 0.56
N ALA A 7 16.59 23.60 1.68
CA ALA A 7 15.71 22.46 1.84
C ALA A 7 14.27 22.97 1.68
N GLU A 8 13.62 22.62 0.59
CA GLU A 8 12.18 22.88 0.44
C GLU A 8 11.47 22.27 1.65
N ALA A 9 10.80 23.11 2.41
CA ALA A 9 10.01 22.68 3.55
C ALA A 9 8.96 21.67 3.05
N GLN A 10 8.94 20.49 3.63
CA GLN A 10 8.01 19.43 3.33
C GLN A 10 6.59 20.01 3.41
N GLN A 11 5.92 20.15 2.29
CA GLN A 11 4.59 20.74 2.20
C GLN A 11 3.65 19.87 3.05
N LYS A 12 3.05 20.44 4.10
CA LYS A 12 2.09 19.72 4.94
C LYS A 12 0.94 19.22 4.05
N PRO A 13 0.52 17.95 4.20
CA PRO A 13 -0.60 17.42 3.43
C PRO A 13 -1.87 18.21 3.74
N LEU A 14 -2.72 18.40 2.74
CA LEU A 14 -4.02 19.04 2.92
C LEU A 14 -4.90 18.14 3.78
N LEU A 15 -5.53 18.72 4.80
CA LEU A 15 -6.43 17.99 5.69
C LEU A 15 -7.79 17.74 5.04
N ALA A 16 -8.43 16.65 5.38
CA ALA A 16 -9.70 16.21 4.82
C ALA A 16 -10.79 17.28 4.95
N GLU A 17 -10.91 17.92 6.13
CA GLU A 17 -11.88 18.98 6.38
C GLU A 17 -11.57 20.32 5.70
N GLN A 18 -10.37 20.50 5.18
CA GLN A 18 -10.00 21.67 4.38
C GLN A 18 -10.38 21.50 2.91
N TYR A 19 -10.48 20.27 2.45
CA TYR A 19 -10.80 19.94 1.07
C TYR A 19 -12.26 19.53 0.87
N PHE A 20 -12.75 18.59 1.69
CA PHE A 20 -14.12 18.09 1.61
C PHE A 20 -15.06 18.85 2.53
N LYS A 21 -16.30 19.03 2.06
CA LYS A 21 -17.39 19.51 2.89
C LYS A 21 -17.92 18.40 3.80
N ASN A 22 -18.54 18.79 4.94
CA ASN A 22 -19.27 17.90 5.84
C ASN A 22 -18.42 16.78 6.49
N VAL A 23 -17.10 16.98 6.66
CA VAL A 23 -16.24 16.11 7.45
C VAL A 23 -16.46 16.43 8.93
N GLN A 24 -17.04 15.48 9.70
CA GLN A 24 -17.42 15.70 11.11
C GLN A 24 -16.55 14.93 12.09
N VAL A 25 -16.47 13.60 11.96
CA VAL A 25 -15.82 12.70 12.94
C VAL A 25 -14.42 12.20 12.55
N LEU A 26 -13.99 12.49 11.30
CA LEU A 26 -12.69 12.10 10.73
C LEU A 26 -11.88 13.35 10.37
N ARG A 27 -11.70 14.24 11.35
CA ARG A 27 -10.95 15.49 11.20
C ARG A 27 -9.50 15.32 11.60
N GLY A 28 -8.63 16.17 11.05
CA GLY A 28 -7.21 16.17 11.37
C GLY A 28 -6.38 15.13 10.62
N ILE A 29 -6.97 14.42 9.67
CA ILE A 29 -6.29 13.46 8.79
C ILE A 29 -6.14 14.04 7.38
N SER A 30 -5.18 13.53 6.62
CA SER A 30 -4.99 13.95 5.23
C SER A 30 -6.12 13.47 4.32
N VAL A 31 -6.25 14.10 3.15
CA VAL A 31 -7.21 13.64 2.13
C VAL A 31 -6.98 12.17 1.77
N LYS A 32 -5.71 11.75 1.63
CA LYS A 32 -5.37 10.36 1.32
C LYS A 32 -5.81 9.41 2.43
N GLU A 33 -5.52 9.72 3.70
CA GLU A 33 -5.97 8.91 4.84
C GLU A 33 -7.49 8.82 4.95
N LEU A 34 -8.23 9.88 4.56
CA LEU A 34 -9.68 9.81 4.50
C LEU A 34 -10.14 8.81 3.43
N MET A 35 -9.55 8.84 2.23
CA MET A 35 -9.90 7.90 1.15
C MET A 35 -9.61 6.46 1.57
N ASP A 36 -8.45 6.19 2.19
CA ASP A 36 -8.12 4.85 2.71
C ASP A 36 -9.10 4.41 3.82
N THR A 37 -9.57 5.37 4.64
CA THR A 37 -10.58 5.08 5.67
C THR A 37 -11.92 4.69 5.05
N MET A 38 -12.30 5.25 3.89
CA MET A 38 -13.49 4.83 3.15
C MET A 38 -13.34 3.39 2.63
N GLY A 39 -12.18 3.01 2.10
CA GLY A 39 -11.89 1.63 1.72
C GLY A 39 -11.95 0.67 2.91
N PHE A 40 -11.43 1.07 4.07
CA PHE A 40 -11.54 0.28 5.30
C PHE A 40 -13.00 0.07 5.74
N PHE A 41 -13.89 1.07 5.55
CA PHE A 41 -15.33 0.90 5.81
C PHE A 41 -15.95 -0.07 4.83
N ALA A 42 -15.67 0.08 3.52
CA ALA A 42 -16.17 -0.81 2.49
C ALA A 42 -15.83 -2.28 2.82
N ALA A 43 -14.57 -2.57 3.14
CA ALA A 43 -14.14 -3.91 3.55
C ALA A 43 -14.80 -4.38 4.86
N SER A 44 -14.97 -3.48 5.83
CA SER A 44 -15.56 -3.85 7.12
C SER A 44 -17.03 -4.20 7.01
N LEU A 45 -17.77 -3.54 6.12
CA LEU A 45 -19.22 -3.70 5.94
C LEU A 45 -19.58 -4.64 4.79
N GLY A 46 -18.65 -4.92 3.87
CA GLY A 46 -18.92 -5.65 2.63
C GLY A 46 -19.78 -4.86 1.65
N GLU A 47 -19.71 -3.52 1.71
CA GLU A 47 -20.56 -2.60 0.97
C GLU A 47 -19.74 -1.65 0.09
N ASN A 48 -20.38 -1.10 -0.94
CA ASN A 48 -19.77 -0.10 -1.81
C ASN A 48 -20.00 1.34 -1.32
N CYS A 49 -19.44 2.33 -2.04
CA CYS A 49 -19.50 3.74 -1.67
C CYS A 49 -20.94 4.27 -1.57
N THR A 50 -21.85 3.85 -2.45
CA THR A 50 -23.24 4.35 -2.51
C THR A 50 -24.13 3.81 -1.40
N PHE A 51 -23.66 2.86 -0.61
CA PHE A 51 -24.36 2.45 0.63
C PHE A 51 -24.43 3.59 1.66
N CYS A 52 -23.33 4.33 1.83
CA CYS A 52 -23.23 5.46 2.76
C CYS A 52 -23.31 6.84 2.10
N HIS A 53 -23.12 6.91 0.78
CA HIS A 53 -23.19 8.14 0.01
C HIS A 53 -24.35 8.10 -0.97
N VAL A 54 -24.86 9.25 -1.38
CA VAL A 54 -25.94 9.33 -2.37
C VAL A 54 -25.48 8.77 -3.72
N GLU A 55 -26.40 8.18 -4.49
CA GLU A 55 -26.07 7.50 -5.75
C GLU A 55 -25.40 8.46 -6.77
N GLU A 56 -25.83 9.70 -6.80
CA GLU A 56 -25.27 10.75 -7.66
C GLU A 56 -23.78 11.04 -7.37
N SER A 57 -23.26 10.59 -6.23
CA SER A 57 -21.83 10.71 -5.90
C SER A 57 -20.93 9.93 -6.84
N SER A 58 -21.42 8.89 -7.50
CA SER A 58 -20.66 8.08 -8.46
C SER A 58 -20.14 8.87 -9.67
N GLY A 59 -20.72 10.05 -9.96
CA GLY A 59 -20.29 10.92 -11.06
C GLY A 59 -19.90 12.32 -10.61
N ASP A 60 -20.07 12.67 -9.34
CA ASP A 60 -19.83 14.02 -8.82
C ASP A 60 -19.26 13.98 -7.39
N TRP A 61 -17.97 14.25 -7.25
CA TRP A 61 -17.29 14.30 -5.95
C TRP A 61 -17.94 15.23 -4.94
N SER A 62 -18.63 16.30 -5.37
CA SER A 62 -19.31 17.22 -4.46
C SER A 62 -20.47 16.59 -3.71
N LYS A 63 -21.09 15.56 -4.29
CA LYS A 63 -22.23 14.82 -3.74
C LYS A 63 -21.84 13.87 -2.61
N TYR A 64 -20.56 13.54 -2.48
CA TYR A 64 -20.06 12.83 -1.30
C TYR A 64 -20.27 13.59 0.01
N ALA A 65 -20.52 14.89 -0.05
CA ALA A 65 -20.86 15.71 1.13
C ALA A 65 -22.30 15.50 1.63
N ASP A 66 -23.22 15.07 0.76
CA ASP A 66 -24.62 14.90 1.10
C ASP A 66 -24.81 13.76 2.10
N ASP A 67 -25.76 13.91 3.02
CA ASP A 67 -26.03 12.94 4.06
C ASP A 67 -27.16 11.98 3.66
N ASN A 68 -27.01 10.72 4.04
CA ASN A 68 -28.08 9.74 4.10
C ASN A 68 -28.12 9.08 5.48
N ALA A 69 -29.09 8.19 5.72
CA ALA A 69 -29.29 7.55 7.01
C ALA A 69 -28.07 6.68 7.41
N ASN A 70 -27.49 5.95 6.45
CA ASN A 70 -26.34 5.06 6.70
C ASN A 70 -25.07 5.87 7.05
N LYS A 71 -24.80 6.97 6.36
CA LYS A 71 -23.69 7.86 6.68
C LYS A 71 -23.81 8.48 8.08
N GLN A 72 -25.03 8.85 8.49
CA GLN A 72 -25.29 9.34 9.85
C GLN A 72 -25.10 8.24 10.89
N THR A 73 -25.52 7.01 10.59
CA THR A 73 -25.29 5.83 11.44
C THR A 73 -23.80 5.53 11.57
N ALA A 74 -23.04 5.53 10.47
CA ALA A 74 -21.59 5.33 10.48
C ALA A 74 -20.88 6.32 11.41
N ARG A 75 -21.26 7.61 11.40
CA ARG A 75 -20.69 8.59 12.34
C ARG A 75 -20.94 8.22 13.80
N LYS A 76 -22.16 7.74 14.14
CA LYS A 76 -22.47 7.28 15.50
C LYS A 76 -21.64 6.05 15.89
N MET A 77 -21.43 5.11 14.95
CA MET A 77 -20.59 3.92 15.17
C MET A 77 -19.13 4.28 15.41
N ILE A 78 -18.57 5.25 14.68
CA ILE A 78 -17.21 5.76 14.91
C ILE A 78 -17.08 6.34 16.32
N LEU A 79 -18.03 7.16 16.75
CA LEU A 79 -18.03 7.73 18.10
C LEU A 79 -18.15 6.65 19.17
N MET A 80 -19.00 5.65 18.98
CA MET A 80 -19.15 4.50 19.88
C MET A 80 -17.84 3.71 19.98
N MET A 81 -17.25 3.33 18.84
CA MET A 81 -15.98 2.61 18.79
C MET A 81 -14.87 3.37 19.54
N ASN A 82 -14.76 4.67 19.30
CA ASN A 82 -13.77 5.53 19.96
C ASN A 82 -14.02 5.62 21.49
N ALA A 83 -15.28 5.70 21.91
CA ALA A 83 -15.65 5.72 23.33
C ALA A 83 -15.28 4.40 24.04
N ILE A 84 -15.55 3.25 23.41
CA ILE A 84 -15.19 1.93 23.94
C ILE A 84 -13.65 1.81 24.04
N ASN A 85 -12.91 2.11 22.97
CA ASN A 85 -11.45 2.05 22.97
C ASN A 85 -10.85 2.96 24.06
N LYS A 86 -11.38 4.18 24.23
CA LYS A 86 -10.94 5.11 25.26
C LYS A 86 -11.28 4.63 26.67
N GLY A 87 -12.53 4.20 26.89
CA GLY A 87 -13.04 3.87 28.22
C GLY A 87 -12.56 2.54 28.77
N TYR A 88 -12.38 1.54 27.92
CA TYR A 88 -12.08 0.17 28.36
C TYR A 88 -10.68 -0.31 27.99
N PHE A 89 -10.03 0.30 27.00
CA PHE A 89 -8.71 -0.14 26.53
C PHE A 89 -7.62 0.94 26.67
N GLY A 90 -7.87 1.97 27.48
CA GLY A 90 -6.88 3.04 27.75
C GLY A 90 -6.48 3.83 26.49
N GLY A 91 -7.38 3.95 25.52
CA GLY A 91 -7.13 4.62 24.25
C GLY A 91 -6.41 3.75 23.21
N ARG A 92 -6.02 2.52 23.55
CA ARG A 92 -5.49 1.57 22.56
C ARG A 92 -6.61 1.15 21.63
N ARG A 93 -6.31 1.06 20.33
CA ARG A 93 -7.27 0.64 19.31
C ARG A 93 -7.39 -0.89 19.29
N MET A 94 -8.21 -1.42 20.19
CA MET A 94 -8.49 -2.86 20.32
C MET A 94 -9.72 -3.28 19.52
N LEU A 95 -10.67 -2.34 19.30
CA LEU A 95 -11.84 -2.55 18.49
C LEU A 95 -11.82 -1.64 17.26
N THR A 96 -12.21 -2.20 16.12
CA THR A 96 -12.38 -1.53 14.84
C THR A 96 -13.77 -1.82 14.29
N CYS A 97 -14.16 -1.21 13.18
CA CYS A 97 -15.41 -1.55 12.48
C CYS A 97 -15.42 -3.05 12.11
N TYR A 98 -14.28 -3.55 11.61
CA TYR A 98 -14.14 -4.96 11.22
C TYR A 98 -14.30 -5.93 12.40
N SER A 99 -13.95 -5.56 13.64
CA SER A 99 -14.10 -6.42 14.81
C SER A 99 -15.55 -6.89 15.03
N CYS A 100 -16.52 -6.05 14.68
CA CYS A 100 -17.95 -6.36 14.82
C CYS A 100 -18.60 -6.80 13.50
N HIS A 101 -18.30 -6.11 12.40
CA HIS A 101 -18.97 -6.28 11.11
C HIS A 101 -18.43 -7.45 10.27
N ARG A 102 -17.12 -7.68 10.26
CA ARG A 102 -16.45 -8.81 9.60
C ARG A 102 -16.87 -9.01 8.12
N GLY A 103 -16.98 -7.92 7.37
CA GLY A 103 -17.38 -7.94 5.96
C GLY A 103 -18.90 -8.10 5.75
N GLY A 104 -19.72 -7.66 6.70
CA GLY A 104 -21.17 -7.65 6.57
C GLY A 104 -21.79 -6.37 7.13
N GLU A 105 -22.86 -5.88 6.50
CA GLU A 105 -23.60 -4.68 6.92
C GLU A 105 -23.99 -4.73 8.40
N THR A 106 -24.52 -5.87 8.84
CA THR A 106 -24.92 -6.07 10.23
C THR A 106 -23.82 -6.76 11.04
N PRO A 107 -23.51 -6.29 12.27
CA PRO A 107 -22.56 -6.97 13.14
C PRO A 107 -22.92 -8.44 13.37
N ARG A 108 -21.92 -9.32 13.32
CA ARG A 108 -22.11 -10.75 13.58
C ARG A 108 -22.22 -11.00 15.08
N VAL A 109 -23.40 -11.37 15.53
CA VAL A 109 -23.69 -11.63 16.95
C VAL A 109 -23.82 -13.12 17.28
N THR A 110 -23.80 -13.98 16.26
CA THR A 110 -23.91 -15.45 16.42
C THR A 110 -22.68 -16.11 15.82
N PRO A 111 -22.04 -17.09 16.51
CA PRO A 111 -20.94 -17.87 15.94
C PRO A 111 -21.35 -18.57 14.64
N ASN A 112 -20.47 -18.53 13.64
CA ASN A 112 -20.65 -19.24 12.38
C ASN A 112 -20.01 -20.64 12.49
N LEU A 113 -20.82 -21.69 12.56
CA LEU A 113 -20.33 -23.06 12.70
C LEU A 113 -19.51 -23.52 11.48
N ALA A 114 -19.81 -23.02 10.29
CA ALA A 114 -19.04 -23.34 9.11
C ALA A 114 -17.61 -22.76 9.17
N GLU A 115 -17.44 -21.56 9.71
CA GLU A 115 -16.12 -20.97 9.97
C GLU A 115 -15.40 -21.70 11.10
N GLN A 116 -16.12 -22.03 12.19
CA GLN A 116 -15.54 -22.69 13.37
C GLN A 116 -14.95 -24.08 13.05
N TYR A 117 -15.56 -24.80 12.13
CA TYR A 117 -15.15 -26.16 11.76
C TYR A 117 -14.48 -26.22 10.36
N SER A 118 -14.20 -25.08 9.74
CA SER A 118 -13.41 -25.02 8.52
C SER A 118 -11.92 -25.30 8.81
N ALA A 119 -11.15 -25.53 7.77
CA ALA A 119 -9.68 -25.57 7.91
C ALA A 119 -9.21 -24.23 8.50
N PRO A 120 -8.37 -24.25 9.56
CA PRO A 120 -7.93 -23.00 10.18
C PRO A 120 -7.15 -22.16 9.19
N VAL A 121 -7.58 -20.91 9.01
CA VAL A 121 -6.77 -19.90 8.32
C VAL A 121 -5.66 -19.53 9.31
N LEU A 122 -4.43 -19.84 8.97
CA LEU A 122 -3.27 -19.41 9.76
C LEU A 122 -3.10 -17.91 9.58
N GLU A 123 -3.78 -17.13 10.42
CA GLU A 123 -3.56 -15.69 10.49
C GLU A 123 -2.20 -15.43 11.13
N VAL A 124 -1.28 -14.85 10.34
CA VAL A 124 -0.06 -14.30 10.91
C VAL A 124 -0.45 -13.04 11.66
N SER A 125 -0.20 -12.99 12.98
CA SER A 125 -0.43 -11.81 13.82
C SER A 125 0.02 -10.53 13.10
N ASP A 126 -0.71 -9.43 13.27
CA ASP A 126 -0.36 -8.14 12.68
C ASP A 126 1.04 -7.68 13.07
N GLU A 127 1.52 -8.08 14.24
CA GLU A 127 2.87 -7.83 14.71
C GLU A 127 3.51 -9.11 15.26
N ILE A 128 4.76 -9.37 14.86
CA ILE A 128 5.61 -10.42 15.45
C ILE A 128 6.28 -9.80 16.68
N THR A 129 5.80 -10.17 17.87
CA THR A 129 6.32 -9.65 19.14
C THR A 129 7.50 -10.44 19.67
N GLU A 130 7.59 -11.73 19.34
CA GLU A 130 8.61 -12.64 19.80
C GLU A 130 9.37 -13.30 18.64
N GLN A 131 10.67 -13.48 18.82
CA GLN A 131 11.52 -14.21 17.87
C GLN A 131 11.17 -15.70 17.89
N ALA A 132 10.93 -16.29 16.74
CA ALA A 132 10.68 -17.72 16.64
C ALA A 132 11.92 -18.53 17.09
N ALA A 133 11.72 -19.44 18.05
CA ALA A 133 12.79 -20.27 18.56
C ALA A 133 13.36 -21.18 17.47
N GLY A 134 14.70 -21.25 17.37
CA GLY A 134 15.39 -22.07 16.38
C GLY A 134 15.34 -21.56 14.93
N ALA A 135 14.67 -20.45 14.67
CA ALA A 135 14.66 -19.85 13.33
C ALA A 135 16.04 -19.27 12.96
N PRO A 136 16.40 -19.25 11.66
CA PRO A 136 17.55 -18.48 11.19
C PRO A 136 17.45 -17.02 11.58
N SER A 137 18.56 -16.31 11.70
CA SER A 137 18.53 -14.87 11.92
C SER A 137 17.94 -14.14 10.69
N ALA A 138 17.36 -12.95 10.91
CA ALA A 138 16.88 -12.13 9.82
C ALA A 138 17.99 -11.82 8.80
N ASP A 139 19.22 -11.58 9.27
CA ASP A 139 20.39 -11.37 8.41
C ASP A 139 20.68 -12.56 7.49
N GLN A 140 20.61 -13.80 8.00
CA GLN A 140 20.79 -15.01 7.20
C GLN A 140 19.72 -15.15 6.11
N ILE A 141 18.46 -14.85 6.45
CA ILE A 141 17.35 -14.93 5.49
C ILE A 141 17.50 -13.85 4.41
N LEU A 142 17.81 -12.61 4.79
CA LEU A 142 18.03 -11.52 3.86
C LEU A 142 19.27 -11.71 2.97
N ASP A 143 20.35 -12.34 3.50
CA ASP A 143 21.51 -12.71 2.68
C ASP A 143 21.16 -13.81 1.68
N LYS A 144 20.38 -14.83 2.09
CA LYS A 144 19.88 -15.85 1.19
C LYS A 144 19.05 -15.24 0.05
N TYR A 145 18.19 -14.27 0.35
CA TYR A 145 17.42 -13.55 -0.66
C TYR A 145 18.33 -12.81 -1.65
N ILE A 146 19.33 -12.06 -1.17
CA ILE A 146 20.26 -11.35 -2.05
C ILE A 146 21.04 -12.35 -2.93
N GLN A 147 21.48 -13.50 -2.39
CA GLN A 147 22.12 -14.55 -3.18
C GLN A 147 21.17 -15.13 -4.23
N ALA A 148 19.91 -15.40 -3.86
CA ALA A 148 18.89 -15.91 -4.77
C ALA A 148 18.62 -14.98 -5.96
N LEU A 149 18.76 -13.65 -5.76
CA LEU A 149 18.62 -12.65 -6.82
C LEU A 149 19.82 -12.60 -7.78
N GLY A 150 20.94 -13.21 -7.46
CA GLY A 150 22.14 -13.21 -8.32
C GLY A 150 23.43 -12.80 -7.59
N GLY A 151 23.35 -12.57 -6.28
CA GLY A 151 24.47 -12.22 -5.41
C GLY A 151 24.69 -10.70 -5.25
N ALA A 152 25.25 -10.33 -4.12
CA ALA A 152 25.34 -8.92 -3.67
C ALA A 152 26.01 -8.00 -4.70
N GLN A 153 27.08 -8.46 -5.36
CA GLN A 153 27.79 -7.62 -6.31
C GLN A 153 26.96 -7.30 -7.57
N ARG A 154 26.26 -8.30 -8.14
CA ARG A 154 25.41 -8.08 -9.32
C ARG A 154 24.23 -7.19 -8.99
N VAL A 155 23.60 -7.45 -7.84
CA VAL A 155 22.47 -6.63 -7.35
C VAL A 155 22.92 -5.19 -7.07
N ALA A 156 24.14 -4.97 -6.54
CA ALA A 156 24.69 -3.63 -6.31
C ALA A 156 25.04 -2.88 -7.60
N ASN A 157 25.35 -3.60 -8.68
CA ASN A 157 25.63 -3.01 -9.99
C ASN A 157 24.36 -2.54 -10.73
N LEU A 158 23.16 -2.92 -10.23
CA LEU A 158 21.90 -2.37 -10.74
C LEU A 158 21.66 -1.01 -10.07
N THR A 159 21.88 0.07 -10.80
CA THR A 159 21.77 1.45 -10.29
C THR A 159 20.52 2.18 -10.77
N SER A 160 19.90 1.68 -11.83
CA SER A 160 18.62 2.19 -12.36
C SER A 160 17.97 1.13 -13.23
N PHE A 161 16.71 1.27 -13.50
CA PHE A 161 16.04 0.53 -14.59
C PHE A 161 14.81 1.29 -15.10
N SER A 162 14.45 1.02 -16.35
CA SER A 162 13.13 1.29 -16.89
C SER A 162 12.45 -0.02 -17.23
N ALA A 163 11.15 -0.09 -17.01
CA ALA A 163 10.36 -1.25 -17.36
C ALA A 163 9.05 -0.84 -18.03
N ARG A 164 8.54 -1.72 -18.88
CA ARG A 164 7.24 -1.58 -19.55
C ARG A 164 6.44 -2.84 -19.35
N GLY A 165 5.14 -2.68 -19.32
CA GLY A 165 4.22 -3.79 -19.15
C GLY A 165 2.77 -3.34 -19.17
N THR A 166 1.95 -4.08 -18.44
CA THR A 166 0.52 -3.79 -18.30
C THR A 166 0.13 -3.75 -16.82
N TYR A 167 -0.86 -2.93 -16.55
CA TYR A 167 -1.57 -2.83 -15.29
C TYR A 167 -3.03 -3.17 -15.50
N GLN A 168 -3.61 -3.94 -14.59
CA GLN A 168 -5.04 -4.26 -14.56
C GLN A 168 -5.56 -3.97 -13.15
N GLY A 169 -6.48 -3.00 -13.03
CA GLY A 169 -7.14 -2.64 -11.77
C GLY A 169 -8.33 -3.55 -11.46
N TYR A 170 -8.92 -3.35 -10.29
CA TYR A 170 -10.10 -4.11 -9.85
C TYR A 170 -11.35 -3.74 -10.67
N ASP A 171 -11.54 -2.44 -10.90
CA ASP A 171 -12.73 -1.91 -11.57
C ASP A 171 -12.58 -1.81 -13.09
N ASP A 172 -11.38 -2.10 -13.61
CA ASP A 172 -11.08 -2.07 -15.04
C ASP A 172 -10.54 -3.44 -15.49
N PRO A 173 -11.36 -4.26 -16.17
CA PRO A 173 -10.90 -5.56 -16.67
C PRO A 173 -9.87 -5.44 -17.81
N GLU A 174 -9.72 -4.25 -18.39
CA GLU A 174 -8.76 -4.03 -19.46
C GLU A 174 -7.33 -3.85 -18.93
N LYS A 175 -6.38 -4.42 -19.65
CA LYS A 175 -4.96 -4.21 -19.38
C LYS A 175 -4.55 -2.86 -19.94
N ARG A 176 -4.10 -1.97 -19.05
CA ARG A 176 -3.59 -0.64 -19.41
C ARG A 176 -2.07 -0.67 -19.54
N PRO A 177 -1.47 0.03 -20.51
CA PRO A 177 -0.02 0.16 -20.57
C PRO A 177 0.52 0.78 -19.29
N ALA A 178 1.65 0.24 -18.81
CA ALA A 178 2.32 0.76 -17.62
C ALA A 178 3.82 0.90 -17.83
N GLU A 179 4.39 1.94 -17.26
CA GLU A 179 5.82 2.20 -17.26
C GLU A 179 6.34 2.34 -15.83
N ILE A 180 7.52 1.81 -15.57
CA ILE A 180 8.19 1.94 -14.28
C ILE A 180 9.60 2.46 -14.53
N TYR A 181 9.95 3.45 -13.73
CA TYR A 181 11.30 4.00 -13.69
C TYR A 181 11.80 3.96 -12.26
N ALA A 182 12.98 3.44 -12.05
CA ALA A 182 13.58 3.37 -10.73
C ALA A 182 15.06 3.69 -10.77
N LYS A 183 15.54 4.37 -9.73
CA LYS A 183 16.92 4.77 -9.56
C LYS A 183 17.37 4.56 -8.11
N ALA A 184 18.54 3.97 -7.96
CA ALA A 184 19.13 3.75 -6.66
C ALA A 184 19.45 5.09 -5.96
N PRO A 185 19.30 5.17 -4.63
CA PRO A 185 19.05 4.01 -3.74
C PRO A 185 17.58 3.58 -3.64
N ASN A 186 16.61 4.47 -3.88
CA ASN A 186 15.20 4.21 -3.63
C ASN A 186 14.27 5.26 -4.28
N GLU A 187 14.57 5.75 -5.47
CA GLU A 187 13.66 6.58 -6.25
C GLU A 187 12.82 5.68 -7.17
N ARG A 188 11.52 5.95 -7.28
CA ARG A 188 10.61 5.14 -8.10
C ARG A 188 9.45 5.97 -8.66
N VAL A 189 9.13 5.73 -9.92
CA VAL A 189 7.94 6.27 -10.60
C VAL A 189 7.21 5.11 -11.28
N VAL A 190 5.90 5.07 -11.12
CA VAL A 190 5.00 4.17 -11.85
C VAL A 190 4.00 5.03 -12.59
N ILE A 191 3.85 4.82 -13.88
CA ILE A 191 2.88 5.52 -14.73
C ILE A 191 1.95 4.46 -15.33
N VAL A 192 0.64 4.65 -15.15
CA VAL A 192 -0.40 3.84 -15.79
C VAL A 192 -1.17 4.74 -16.75
N HIS A 193 -1.20 4.35 -18.03
CA HIS A 193 -1.87 5.11 -19.06
C HIS A 193 -3.36 4.71 -19.13
N THR A 194 -4.24 5.55 -18.57
CA THR A 194 -5.69 5.34 -18.58
C THR A 194 -6.35 6.13 -19.72
N PRO A 195 -7.59 5.80 -20.13
CA PRO A 195 -8.31 6.58 -21.14
C PRO A 195 -8.53 8.04 -20.75
N ASN A 196 -8.57 8.32 -19.44
CA ASN A 196 -8.82 9.64 -18.88
C ASN A 196 -7.53 10.45 -18.65
N GLY A 197 -6.37 9.84 -18.88
CA GLY A 197 -5.05 10.44 -18.66
C GLY A 197 -4.15 9.53 -17.82
N ASP A 198 -2.94 9.97 -17.56
CA ASP A 198 -1.95 9.19 -16.82
C ASP A 198 -2.22 9.23 -15.31
N SER A 199 -2.19 8.06 -14.67
CA SER A 199 -2.07 7.93 -13.22
C SER A 199 -0.60 7.68 -12.88
N THR A 200 0.00 8.57 -12.07
CA THR A 200 1.43 8.54 -11.75
C THR A 200 1.65 8.46 -10.25
N THR A 201 2.34 7.42 -9.79
CA THR A 201 2.84 7.34 -8.41
C THR A 201 4.32 7.59 -8.41
N THR A 202 4.77 8.59 -7.65
CA THR A 202 6.18 8.98 -7.56
C THR A 202 6.67 8.90 -6.12
N TYR A 203 7.88 8.39 -5.94
CA TYR A 203 8.66 8.49 -4.71
C TYR A 203 10.08 8.96 -5.05
N ASP A 204 10.50 10.10 -4.50
CA ASP A 204 11.78 10.77 -4.80
C ASP A 204 12.92 10.34 -3.88
N GLY A 205 12.72 9.28 -3.10
CA GLY A 205 13.66 8.83 -2.06
C GLY A 205 13.36 9.42 -0.67
N ARG A 206 12.44 10.39 -0.57
CA ARG A 206 12.06 11.07 0.69
C ARG A 206 10.56 11.28 0.82
N SER A 207 9.92 11.73 -0.22
CA SER A 207 8.49 12.08 -0.28
C SER A 207 7.81 11.31 -1.40
N GLY A 208 6.52 11.11 -1.30
CA GLY A 208 5.74 10.42 -2.32
C GLY A 208 4.45 11.16 -2.69
N TRP A 209 4.02 10.97 -3.93
CA TRP A 209 2.80 11.58 -4.47
C TRP A 209 2.08 10.62 -5.41
N ILE A 210 0.76 10.79 -5.48
CA ILE A 210 -0.08 10.20 -6.51
C ILE A 210 -0.71 11.35 -7.29
N ALA A 211 -0.49 11.38 -8.61
CA ALA A 211 -1.22 12.25 -9.53
C ALA A 211 -2.10 11.38 -10.41
N ALA A 212 -3.39 11.66 -10.48
CA ALA A 212 -4.32 10.92 -11.31
C ALA A 212 -5.46 11.83 -11.80
N PRO A 213 -6.17 11.45 -12.90
CA PRO A 213 -7.34 12.19 -13.38
C PRO A 213 -8.40 12.37 -12.29
N ASP A 214 -9.22 13.41 -12.43
CA ASP A 214 -10.34 13.74 -11.54
C ASP A 214 -11.47 12.70 -11.53
N THR A 215 -11.50 11.82 -12.52
CA THR A 215 -12.37 10.63 -12.54
C THR A 215 -11.94 9.56 -11.55
N ASP A 216 -10.65 9.48 -11.24
CA ASP A 216 -10.07 8.37 -10.48
C ASP A 216 -9.84 8.74 -9.01
N GLN A 217 -9.68 10.05 -8.73
CA GLN A 217 -9.45 10.52 -7.37
C GLN A 217 -9.93 11.97 -7.19
N PRO A 218 -10.28 12.37 -5.94
CA PRO A 218 -10.86 13.69 -5.68
C PRO A 218 -9.89 14.86 -5.89
N MET A 219 -8.58 14.60 -5.77
CA MET A 219 -7.53 15.63 -5.96
C MET A 219 -6.59 15.25 -7.09
N PRO A 220 -6.23 16.18 -7.96
CA PRO A 220 -5.32 15.90 -9.09
C PRO A 220 -3.92 15.47 -8.64
N VAL A 221 -3.47 15.87 -7.45
CA VAL A 221 -2.21 15.41 -6.84
C VAL A 221 -2.39 15.27 -5.34
N MET A 222 -2.20 14.06 -4.82
CA MET A 222 -2.20 13.77 -3.38
C MET A 222 -0.79 13.47 -2.89
N THR A 223 -0.43 13.97 -1.71
CA THR A 223 0.82 13.62 -1.04
C THR A 223 0.62 12.35 -0.22
N LEU A 224 1.54 11.39 -0.33
CA LEU A 224 1.58 10.21 0.51
C LEU A 224 1.99 10.57 1.93
N THR A 225 1.34 9.96 2.92
CA THR A 225 1.62 10.20 4.35
C THR A 225 1.69 8.89 5.11
N GLY A 226 2.25 8.90 6.32
CA GLY A 226 2.24 7.74 7.23
C GLY A 226 2.71 6.45 6.57
N GLY A 227 1.88 5.40 6.66
CA GLY A 227 2.15 4.08 6.11
C GLY A 227 2.30 4.05 4.59
N ASP A 228 1.67 4.97 3.86
CA ASP A 228 1.76 5.01 2.40
C ASP A 228 3.14 5.47 1.92
N VAL A 229 3.73 6.49 2.57
CA VAL A 229 5.11 6.90 2.23
C VAL A 229 6.12 5.85 2.67
N GLN A 230 5.89 5.16 3.80
CA GLN A 230 6.69 4.01 4.20
C GLN A 230 6.59 2.91 3.15
N GLY A 231 5.39 2.60 2.67
CA GLY A 231 5.14 1.64 1.60
C GLY A 231 5.87 1.99 0.31
N ALA A 232 5.80 3.23 -0.14
CA ALA A 232 6.50 3.70 -1.32
C ALA A 232 8.03 3.56 -1.18
N LYS A 233 8.58 3.82 0.02
CA LYS A 233 9.99 3.58 0.35
C LYS A 233 10.35 2.09 0.25
N VAL A 234 9.50 1.20 0.79
CA VAL A 234 9.70 -0.26 0.69
C VAL A 234 9.72 -0.69 -0.78
N ASP A 235 8.70 -0.32 -1.55
CA ASP A 235 8.56 -0.68 -2.96
C ASP A 235 9.75 -0.18 -3.80
N ALA A 236 10.22 1.03 -3.54
CA ALA A 236 11.39 1.59 -4.22
C ALA A 236 12.70 0.88 -3.82
N THR A 237 12.86 0.52 -2.52
CA THR A 237 14.04 -0.20 -2.02
C THR A 237 14.10 -1.63 -2.57
N LEU A 238 12.96 -2.29 -2.75
CA LEU A 238 12.88 -3.62 -3.36
C LEU A 238 13.34 -3.65 -4.83
N GLY A 239 13.32 -2.51 -5.52
CA GLY A 239 13.98 -2.34 -6.82
C GLY A 239 15.50 -2.44 -6.75
N PHE A 240 16.12 -2.18 -5.58
CA PHE A 240 17.54 -2.20 -5.32
C PHE A 240 17.86 -2.93 -4.00
N PRO A 241 17.55 -4.22 -3.89
CA PRO A 241 17.43 -4.94 -2.62
C PRO A 241 18.75 -5.16 -1.88
N VAL A 242 19.89 -4.80 -2.44
CA VAL A 242 21.19 -4.81 -1.73
C VAL A 242 21.14 -3.99 -0.42
N ARG A 243 20.24 -3.02 -0.34
CA ARG A 243 20.04 -2.16 0.84
C ARG A 243 18.89 -2.60 1.74
N ILE A 244 18.28 -3.75 1.50
CA ILE A 244 17.08 -4.20 2.25
C ILE A 244 17.33 -4.24 3.76
N LYS A 245 18.54 -4.62 4.19
CA LYS A 245 18.91 -4.67 5.62
C LYS A 245 18.90 -3.28 6.30
N GLN A 246 19.08 -2.20 5.53
CA GLN A 246 19.11 -0.82 6.00
C GLN A 246 17.71 -0.18 6.05
N LEU A 247 16.67 -0.89 5.58
CA LEU A 247 15.32 -0.37 5.47
C LEU A 247 14.69 -0.12 6.85
N PHE A 248 15.02 -0.99 7.80
CA PHE A 248 14.49 -0.94 9.17
C PHE A 248 15.60 -1.05 10.21
N SER A 249 15.38 -0.42 11.37
CA SER A 249 16.29 -0.47 12.51
C SER A 249 16.17 -1.75 13.33
N GLN A 250 15.03 -2.44 13.23
CA GLN A 250 14.75 -3.68 13.95
C GLN A 250 14.22 -4.73 12.99
N TRP A 251 14.69 -5.97 13.17
CA TRP A 251 14.25 -7.14 12.42
C TRP A 251 13.91 -8.28 13.39
N ARG A 252 12.81 -8.98 13.13
CA ARG A 252 12.37 -10.15 13.88
C ARG A 252 11.97 -11.25 12.90
N VAL A 253 12.17 -12.49 13.29
CA VAL A 253 11.76 -13.66 12.50
C VAL A 253 10.59 -14.34 13.22
N GLY A 254 9.46 -14.44 12.53
CA GLY A 254 8.28 -15.14 13.01
C GLY A 254 8.33 -16.63 12.73
N PHE A 255 7.30 -17.34 13.18
CA PHE A 255 7.12 -18.74 12.82
C PHE A 255 6.96 -18.88 11.30
N PRO A 256 7.53 -19.95 10.70
CA PRO A 256 7.32 -20.23 9.29
C PRO A 256 5.82 -20.51 9.01
N THR A 257 5.40 -20.23 7.80
CA THR A 257 4.04 -20.50 7.32
C THR A 257 4.08 -21.00 5.88
N ASN A 258 2.92 -21.21 5.28
CA ASN A 258 2.81 -21.62 3.88
C ASN A 258 2.04 -20.58 3.06
N ILE A 259 2.49 -20.35 1.83
CA ILE A 259 1.83 -19.50 0.84
C ILE A 259 1.77 -20.27 -0.48
N ASN A 260 0.58 -20.64 -0.95
CA ASN A 260 0.39 -21.32 -2.23
C ASN A 260 1.35 -22.54 -2.40
N ASP A 261 1.36 -23.44 -1.40
CA ASP A 261 2.21 -24.62 -1.34
C ASP A 261 3.73 -24.37 -1.20
N HIS A 262 4.14 -23.13 -0.93
CA HIS A 262 5.52 -22.78 -0.61
C HIS A 262 5.70 -22.58 0.90
N ASP A 263 6.64 -23.30 1.50
CA ASP A 263 7.07 -23.02 2.86
C ASP A 263 7.88 -21.73 2.90
N VAL A 264 7.48 -20.78 3.74
CA VAL A 264 8.08 -19.45 3.81
C VAL A 264 8.61 -19.13 5.20
N GLN A 265 9.73 -18.40 5.24
CA GLN A 265 10.20 -17.69 6.43
C GLN A 265 9.53 -16.32 6.47
N VAL A 266 9.01 -15.95 7.64
CA VAL A 266 8.40 -14.63 7.86
C VAL A 266 9.38 -13.73 8.60
N VAL A 267 9.75 -12.64 7.99
CA VAL A 267 10.65 -11.64 8.56
C VAL A 267 9.94 -10.32 8.68
N GLN A 268 9.89 -9.76 9.88
CA GLN A 268 9.30 -8.46 10.14
C GLN A 268 10.38 -7.41 10.32
N GLY A 269 10.27 -6.32 9.54
CA GLY A 269 11.05 -5.10 9.73
C GLY A 269 10.21 -4.01 10.39
N GLY A 270 10.81 -3.19 11.23
CA GLY A 270 10.12 -2.08 11.87
C GLY A 270 11.06 -0.97 12.34
N ASN A 271 10.51 0.24 12.43
CA ASN A 271 11.12 1.38 13.08
C ASN A 271 10.24 1.85 14.24
N PRO A 272 10.79 2.45 15.30
CA PRO A 272 9.98 3.00 16.38
C PRO A 272 8.93 3.99 15.86
N GLY A 273 7.66 3.76 16.23
CA GLY A 273 6.54 4.63 15.86
C GLY A 273 5.97 4.40 14.47
N GLU A 274 6.52 3.47 13.68
CA GLU A 274 5.99 3.06 12.38
C GLU A 274 5.29 1.70 12.48
N SER A 275 4.34 1.46 11.59
CA SER A 275 3.73 0.13 11.45
C SER A 275 4.74 -0.87 10.93
N PRO A 276 4.74 -2.13 11.43
CA PRO A 276 5.66 -3.15 10.95
C PRO A 276 5.37 -3.56 9.48
N VAL A 277 6.41 -4.03 8.80
CA VAL A 277 6.30 -4.61 7.46
C VAL A 277 6.78 -6.04 7.50
N LYS A 278 6.02 -6.97 6.95
CA LYS A 278 6.36 -8.40 6.89
C LYS A 278 6.78 -8.79 5.49
N PHE A 279 7.82 -9.59 5.43
CA PHE A 279 8.40 -10.15 4.22
C PHE A 279 8.36 -11.68 4.32
N TYR A 280 7.87 -12.32 3.28
CA TYR A 280 7.71 -13.76 3.23
C TYR A 280 8.65 -14.33 2.18
N PHE A 281 9.70 -14.99 2.63
CA PHE A 281 10.73 -15.55 1.77
C PHE A 281 10.56 -17.06 1.62
N ASP A 282 10.50 -17.54 0.39
CA ASP A 282 10.45 -18.97 0.08
C ASP A 282 11.67 -19.69 0.67
N GLN A 283 11.43 -20.76 1.44
CA GLN A 283 12.51 -21.46 2.11
C GLN A 283 13.42 -22.21 1.15
N GLN A 284 12.93 -22.66 0.02
CA GLN A 284 13.70 -23.39 -0.96
C GLN A 284 14.54 -22.46 -1.82
N SER A 285 13.90 -21.54 -2.52
CA SER A 285 14.56 -20.65 -3.49
C SER A 285 15.21 -19.42 -2.86
N GLY A 286 14.78 -19.00 -1.67
CA GLY A 286 15.17 -17.76 -1.02
C GLY A 286 14.52 -16.50 -1.62
N LEU A 287 13.63 -16.64 -2.59
CA LEU A 287 12.97 -15.49 -3.23
C LEU A 287 11.86 -14.90 -2.35
N LEU A 288 11.63 -13.61 -2.48
CA LEU A 288 10.53 -12.91 -1.81
C LEU A 288 9.22 -13.21 -2.54
N LEU A 289 8.25 -13.83 -1.85
CA LEU A 289 6.95 -14.16 -2.42
C LEU A 289 5.88 -13.13 -2.04
N ARG A 290 5.95 -12.55 -0.83
CA ARG A 290 4.93 -11.62 -0.34
C ARG A 290 5.53 -10.54 0.55
N VAL A 291 4.94 -9.35 0.46
CA VAL A 291 5.10 -8.27 1.45
C VAL A 291 3.72 -7.91 1.98
N VAL A 292 3.61 -7.74 3.30
CA VAL A 292 2.41 -7.16 3.94
C VAL A 292 2.83 -5.96 4.76
N ARG A 293 2.18 -4.84 4.51
CA ARG A 293 2.40 -3.57 5.20
C ARG A 293 1.08 -2.97 5.66
N TYR A 294 1.13 -2.01 6.57
CA TYR A 294 -0.07 -1.45 7.18
C TYR A 294 0.01 0.07 7.21
N THR A 295 -1.10 0.71 6.84
CA THR A 295 -1.33 2.14 7.08
C THR A 295 -2.18 2.29 8.35
N ASN A 296 -1.70 3.09 9.29
CA ASN A 296 -2.41 3.34 10.55
C ASN A 296 -3.49 4.41 10.34
N LEU A 297 -4.75 3.99 10.23
CA LEU A 297 -5.90 4.86 10.03
C LEU A 297 -6.65 5.13 11.35
N PRO A 298 -7.50 6.17 11.44
CA PRO A 298 -8.30 6.44 12.64
C PRO A 298 -9.17 5.26 13.09
N VAL A 299 -9.55 4.38 12.17
CA VAL A 299 -10.50 3.29 12.38
C VAL A 299 -9.87 1.90 12.43
N GLY A 300 -8.58 1.75 12.15
CA GLY A 300 -7.88 0.47 12.17
C GLY A 300 -6.53 0.50 11.45
N LEU A 301 -5.87 -0.66 11.40
CA LEU A 301 -4.72 -0.89 10.54
C LEU A 301 -5.20 -1.34 9.18
N ASN A 302 -4.90 -0.56 8.14
CA ASN A 302 -5.28 -0.87 6.76
C ASN A 302 -4.17 -1.69 6.09
N PRO A 303 -4.40 -2.98 5.77
CA PRO A 303 -3.39 -3.83 5.16
C PRO A 303 -3.25 -3.55 3.67
N THR A 304 -2.01 -3.65 3.19
CA THR A 304 -1.69 -3.79 1.76
C THR A 304 -0.79 -5.02 1.62
N GLN A 305 -1.18 -5.96 0.76
CA GLN A 305 -0.43 -7.15 0.44
C GLN A 305 0.08 -7.08 -0.98
N ILE A 306 1.33 -7.45 -1.20
CA ILE A 306 1.95 -7.53 -2.52
C ILE A 306 2.49 -8.95 -2.69
N ASP A 307 1.97 -9.68 -3.67
CA ASP A 307 2.41 -11.02 -4.04
C ASP A 307 3.28 -10.96 -5.30
N PHE A 308 4.52 -11.43 -5.22
CA PHE A 308 5.49 -11.43 -6.32
C PHE A 308 5.59 -12.81 -6.96
N SER A 309 5.70 -12.83 -8.29
CA SER A 309 5.86 -14.07 -9.07
C SER A 309 6.62 -13.80 -10.37
N ASP A 310 6.84 -14.86 -11.16
CA ASP A 310 7.50 -14.79 -12.48
C ASP A 310 8.86 -14.07 -12.40
N TYR A 311 9.76 -14.59 -11.57
CA TYR A 311 11.12 -14.07 -11.47
C TYR A 311 11.94 -14.45 -12.70
N ARG A 312 12.41 -13.45 -13.45
CA ARG A 312 13.23 -13.62 -14.66
C ARG A 312 14.61 -13.05 -14.47
N ASN A 313 15.59 -13.61 -15.19
CA ASN A 313 16.96 -13.12 -15.18
C ASN A 313 17.11 -11.92 -16.13
N VAL A 314 17.54 -10.79 -15.58
CA VAL A 314 17.86 -9.56 -16.32
C VAL A 314 19.30 -9.19 -16.00
N SER A 315 20.21 -9.40 -16.92
CA SER A 315 21.65 -9.11 -16.74
C SER A 315 22.27 -9.73 -15.48
N GLY A 316 21.86 -10.94 -15.14
CA GLY A 316 22.37 -11.69 -13.99
C GLY A 316 21.66 -11.39 -12.65
N VAL A 317 20.63 -10.54 -12.65
CA VAL A 317 19.77 -10.25 -11.50
C VAL A 317 18.37 -10.80 -11.75
N LYS A 318 17.80 -11.55 -10.81
CA LYS A 318 16.40 -11.98 -10.88
C LYS A 318 15.50 -10.84 -10.44
N ILE A 319 14.56 -10.48 -11.33
CA ILE A 319 13.55 -9.43 -11.11
C ILE A 319 12.17 -10.06 -11.24
N PRO A 320 11.19 -9.75 -10.34
CA PRO A 320 9.82 -10.23 -10.53
C PRO A 320 9.19 -9.51 -11.73
N PHE A 321 8.58 -10.27 -12.63
CA PHE A 321 7.88 -9.74 -13.81
C PHE A 321 6.37 -9.66 -13.60
N ARG A 322 5.88 -10.22 -12.51
CA ARG A 322 4.46 -10.14 -12.15
C ARG A 322 4.33 -9.91 -10.65
N TRP A 323 3.43 -9.02 -10.28
CA TRP A 323 2.96 -8.88 -8.90
C TRP A 323 1.49 -8.49 -8.84
N THR A 324 0.85 -8.92 -7.77
CA THR A 324 -0.52 -8.56 -7.42
C THR A 324 -0.49 -7.72 -6.16
N VAL A 325 -1.07 -6.53 -6.20
CA VAL A 325 -1.32 -5.71 -5.01
C VAL A 325 -2.76 -5.91 -4.61
N THR A 326 -2.99 -6.24 -3.34
CA THR A 326 -4.34 -6.38 -2.76
C THR A 326 -4.44 -5.46 -1.56
N TRP A 327 -5.49 -4.68 -1.50
CA TRP A 327 -5.82 -3.78 -0.40
C TRP A 327 -7.30 -3.95 -0.02
N THR A 328 -7.78 -3.21 0.98
CA THR A 328 -9.08 -3.47 1.61
C THR A 328 -10.27 -3.44 0.66
N ASP A 329 -10.25 -2.59 -0.36
CA ASP A 329 -11.37 -2.41 -1.31
C ASP A 329 -10.96 -2.63 -2.77
N GLY A 330 -9.81 -3.30 -3.02
CA GLY A 330 -9.40 -3.54 -4.38
C GLY A 330 -8.21 -4.47 -4.57
N ARG A 331 -7.90 -4.71 -5.83
CA ARG A 331 -6.75 -5.49 -6.28
C ARG A 331 -6.25 -4.94 -7.61
N SER A 332 -4.95 -5.02 -7.81
CA SER A 332 -4.36 -4.77 -9.13
C SER A 332 -3.29 -5.81 -9.47
N ILE A 333 -3.09 -6.02 -10.75
CA ILE A 333 -2.06 -6.91 -11.29
C ILE A 333 -1.18 -6.09 -12.22
N THR A 334 0.14 -6.17 -12.00
CA THR A 334 1.14 -5.62 -12.92
C THR A 334 1.92 -6.77 -13.55
N GLU A 335 2.04 -6.76 -14.87
CA GLU A 335 2.83 -7.74 -15.63
C GLU A 335 3.83 -6.99 -16.51
N LEU A 336 5.13 -7.21 -16.28
CA LEU A 336 6.18 -6.61 -17.11
C LEU A 336 6.40 -7.44 -18.39
N SER A 337 6.59 -6.74 -19.49
CA SER A 337 7.02 -7.33 -20.76
C SER A 337 8.51 -7.13 -20.98
N GLN A 338 9.08 -6.02 -20.49
CA GLN A 338 10.46 -5.65 -20.69
C GLN A 338 11.04 -4.91 -19.49
N VAL A 339 12.30 -5.19 -19.15
CA VAL A 339 13.09 -4.45 -18.17
C VAL A 339 14.44 -4.10 -18.81
N GLN A 340 14.80 -2.83 -18.81
CA GLN A 340 16.08 -2.33 -19.26
C GLN A 340 16.89 -1.91 -18.03
N PRO A 341 17.91 -2.68 -17.61
CA PRO A 341 18.77 -2.34 -16.49
C PRO A 341 19.71 -1.20 -16.85
N ASN A 342 20.10 -0.44 -15.84
CA ASN A 342 21.04 0.69 -15.92
C ASN A 342 20.68 1.72 -17.01
N ALA A 343 19.36 1.97 -17.16
CA ALA A 343 18.84 2.97 -18.07
C ALA A 343 19.30 4.39 -17.64
N ALA A 344 19.64 5.23 -18.60
CA ALA A 344 19.89 6.64 -18.34
C ALA A 344 18.56 7.33 -18.03
N LEU A 345 18.38 7.79 -16.79
CA LEU A 345 17.15 8.40 -16.31
C LEU A 345 17.42 9.84 -15.87
N ASP A 346 16.58 10.76 -16.35
CA ASP A 346 16.60 12.16 -15.90
C ASP A 346 16.09 12.23 -14.45
N ALA A 347 16.81 12.95 -13.58
CA ALA A 347 16.43 13.18 -12.20
C ALA A 347 15.08 13.92 -12.06
N ALA A 348 14.72 14.77 -13.01
CA ALA A 348 13.45 15.47 -13.03
C ALA A 348 12.24 14.54 -13.10
N ARG A 349 12.42 13.31 -13.58
CA ARG A 349 11.37 12.28 -13.62
C ARG A 349 10.85 11.88 -12.24
N PHE A 350 11.70 11.97 -11.23
CA PHE A 350 11.39 11.60 -9.85
C PHE A 350 10.86 12.77 -9.00
N ALA A 351 10.74 13.95 -9.59
CA ALA A 351 10.16 15.11 -8.92
C ALA A 351 8.64 14.93 -8.70
N LYS A 352 8.07 15.77 -7.82
CA LYS A 352 6.61 15.84 -7.63
C LYS A 352 5.92 15.97 -8.99
N PRO A 353 4.97 15.07 -9.33
CA PRO A 353 4.29 15.11 -10.62
C PRO A 353 3.43 16.36 -10.76
N ALA A 354 3.33 16.87 -11.98
CA ALA A 354 2.36 17.90 -12.30
C ALA A 354 0.92 17.33 -12.25
N PRO A 355 -0.10 18.16 -11.95
CA PRO A 355 -1.48 17.75 -12.11
C PRO A 355 -1.73 17.22 -13.53
N PRO A 356 -2.46 16.10 -13.70
CA PRO A 356 -2.88 15.66 -15.03
C PRO A 356 -3.67 16.75 -15.75
N ALA A 357 -3.59 16.77 -17.07
CA ALA A 357 -4.44 17.67 -17.84
C ALA A 357 -5.92 17.36 -17.54
N PRO A 358 -6.78 18.38 -17.37
CA PRO A 358 -8.21 18.16 -17.17
C PRO A 358 -8.77 17.30 -18.32
N THR A 359 -9.54 16.27 -17.99
CA THR A 359 -10.27 15.48 -18.97
C THR A 359 -11.17 16.43 -19.77
N LYS A 360 -10.99 16.47 -21.08
CA LYS A 360 -11.94 17.19 -21.93
C LYS A 360 -13.31 16.54 -21.74
N ALA A 361 -14.23 17.26 -21.12
CA ALA A 361 -15.61 16.81 -21.01
C ALA A 361 -16.07 16.38 -22.40
N VAL A 362 -16.32 15.08 -22.57
CA VAL A 362 -17.02 14.60 -23.76
C VAL A 362 -18.42 15.21 -23.65
N LYS A 363 -18.68 16.23 -24.45
CA LYS A 363 -20.05 16.77 -24.55
C LYS A 363 -20.95 15.63 -25.00
N PRO A 364 -22.10 15.45 -24.32
CA PRO A 364 -23.08 14.45 -24.67
C PRO A 364 -23.59 14.60 -26.10
#